data_fdaf665807cd549279d85bbac4687f70
#
_entry.id   fdaf665807cd549279d85bbac4687f70
#
_cell.length_a   1.000
_cell.length_b   1.000
_cell.length_c   1.000
_cell.angle_alpha   90.00
_cell.angle_beta   90.00
_cell.angle_gamma   90.00
#
_symmetry.space_group_name_H-M   'P 1'
#
loop_
_entity.id
_entity.type
_entity.pdbx_description
1 polymer ?
#
loop_
_entity_poly.entity_id
_entity_poly.type
_entity_poly.pdbx_seq_one_letter_code
_entity_poly.pdbx_strand_id
1 'polypeptide(L)'
;MANAVKRGISIKVITTNKSDVKIAKYAERWLYDWLLRNKIELYEYKTRILHGKLAICDDDWFTIGSYNINNISTYAALELNLDIKNKNKTIELLQFVNEIINVDCIKVTKEYHRKSKNIIKQFSRWLSYQFIRIVFKLFTFYFKRKN
;
A
#
# COMPACT_ATOMS: atom_id res chain seq x y z
N MET A 1 -10.50 4.41 1.46
CA MET A 1 -9.72 5.45 0.75
C MET A 1 -10.59 6.28 -0.20
N ALA A 2 -11.21 5.75 -1.28
CA ALA A 2 -11.97 6.57 -2.26
C ALA A 2 -13.05 7.46 -1.63
N ASN A 3 -13.83 6.95 -0.68
CA ASN A 3 -14.85 7.76 0.01
C ASN A 3 -14.24 8.86 0.90
N ALA A 4 -13.04 8.66 1.43
CA ALA A 4 -12.34 9.69 2.19
C ALA A 4 -11.87 10.83 1.27
N VAL A 5 -11.29 10.49 0.10
CA VAL A 5 -10.91 11.50 -0.90
C VAL A 5 -12.11 12.30 -1.40
N LYS A 6 -13.29 11.65 -1.59
CA LYS A 6 -14.52 12.37 -1.95
C LYS A 6 -14.96 13.38 -0.88
N ARG A 7 -14.60 13.16 0.38
CA ARG A 7 -14.84 14.11 1.49
C ARG A 7 -13.74 15.19 1.62
N GLY A 8 -12.77 15.24 0.71
CA GLY A 8 -11.69 16.24 0.71
C GLY A 8 -10.42 15.80 1.43
N ILE A 9 -10.32 14.54 1.89
CA ILE A 9 -9.11 14.05 2.57
C ILE A 9 -8.01 13.75 1.55
N SER A 10 -6.81 14.30 1.76
CA SER A 10 -5.62 13.98 0.99
C SER A 10 -5.03 12.67 1.48
N ILE A 11 -4.74 11.74 0.56
CA ILE A 11 -4.16 10.44 0.88
C ILE A 11 -2.89 10.25 0.07
N LYS A 12 -1.78 9.95 0.76
CA LYS A 12 -0.51 9.52 0.18
C LYS A 12 -0.30 8.04 0.46
N VAL A 13 0.10 7.28 -0.55
CA VAL A 13 0.44 5.85 -0.43
C VAL A 13 1.87 5.65 -0.89
N ILE A 14 2.69 5.06 -0.03
CA ILE A 14 4.07 4.69 -0.35
C ILE A 14 4.12 3.17 -0.49
N THR A 15 4.63 2.71 -1.62
CA THR A 15 4.83 1.27 -1.89
C THR A 15 6.29 1.01 -2.21
N THR A 16 6.72 -0.24 -2.21
CA THR A 16 8.07 -0.59 -2.67
C THR A 16 8.16 -0.56 -4.19
N ASN A 17 9.23 -0.02 -4.76
CA ASN A 17 9.48 -0.16 -6.20
C ASN A 17 9.98 -1.58 -6.55
N LYS A 18 10.84 -2.14 -5.69
CA LYS A 18 11.40 -3.50 -5.84
C LYS A 18 10.74 -4.43 -4.83
N SER A 19 10.42 -5.66 -5.25
CA SER A 19 9.89 -6.71 -4.38
C SER A 19 10.61 -8.01 -4.70
N ASP A 20 10.90 -8.78 -3.68
CA ASP A 20 11.36 -10.17 -3.76
C ASP A 20 10.27 -11.10 -4.33
N VAL A 21 9.00 -10.77 -4.09
CA VAL A 21 7.83 -11.49 -4.59
C VAL A 21 7.26 -10.78 -5.83
N LYS A 22 7.79 -11.11 -7.02
CA LYS A 22 7.41 -10.46 -8.29
C LYS A 22 5.89 -10.48 -8.55
N ILE A 23 5.22 -11.61 -8.27
CA ILE A 23 3.77 -11.74 -8.49
C ILE A 23 2.97 -10.76 -7.62
N ALA A 24 3.40 -10.52 -6.37
CA ALA A 24 2.76 -9.55 -5.49
C ALA A 24 2.92 -8.13 -6.04
N LYS A 25 4.11 -7.78 -6.57
CA LYS A 25 4.36 -6.48 -7.18
C LYS A 25 3.54 -6.26 -8.46
N TYR A 26 3.36 -7.30 -9.27
CA TYR A 26 2.48 -7.22 -10.45
C TYR A 26 1.01 -7.00 -10.05
N ALA A 27 0.53 -7.73 -9.05
CA ALA A 27 -0.82 -7.56 -8.53
C ALA A 27 -1.05 -6.17 -7.91
N GLU A 28 -0.07 -5.65 -7.17
CA GLU A 28 -0.10 -4.29 -6.61
C GLU A 28 -0.20 -3.24 -7.74
N ARG A 29 0.62 -3.36 -8.78
CA ARG A 29 0.61 -2.44 -9.92
C ARG A 29 -0.68 -2.47 -10.74
N TRP A 30 -1.49 -3.52 -10.64
CA TRP A 30 -2.83 -3.55 -11.19
C TRP A 30 -3.75 -2.52 -10.53
N LEU A 31 -3.58 -2.30 -9.21
CA LEU A 31 -4.38 -1.34 -8.43
C LEU A 31 -4.00 0.14 -8.68
N TYR A 32 -2.85 0.41 -9.30
CA TYR A 32 -2.38 1.79 -9.51
C TYR A 32 -3.36 2.64 -10.32
N ASP A 33 -4.00 2.08 -11.34
CA ASP A 33 -5.03 2.79 -12.11
C ASP A 33 -6.20 3.23 -11.24
N TRP A 34 -6.62 2.37 -10.32
CA TRP A 34 -7.69 2.69 -9.39
C TRP A 34 -7.26 3.76 -8.39
N LEU A 35 -6.09 3.67 -7.81
CA LEU A 35 -5.54 4.67 -6.89
C LEU A 35 -5.46 6.05 -7.55
N LEU A 36 -4.85 6.12 -8.74
CA LEU A 36 -4.65 7.36 -9.48
C LEU A 36 -5.97 7.98 -9.99
N ARG A 37 -6.96 7.17 -10.38
CA ARG A 37 -8.30 7.66 -10.74
C ARG A 37 -9.03 8.27 -9.55
N ASN A 38 -8.82 7.72 -8.36
CA ASN A 38 -9.40 8.24 -7.12
C ASN A 38 -8.57 9.37 -6.49
N LYS A 39 -7.64 9.99 -7.23
CA LYS A 39 -6.82 11.13 -6.79
C LYS A 39 -5.96 10.83 -5.55
N ILE A 40 -5.62 9.57 -5.32
CA ILE A 40 -4.69 9.15 -4.27
C ILE A 40 -3.27 9.38 -4.80
N GLU A 41 -2.44 10.07 -4.02
CA GLU A 41 -1.04 10.27 -4.36
C GLU A 41 -0.25 8.98 -4.11
N LEU A 42 0.45 8.52 -5.13
CA LEU A 42 1.17 7.26 -5.10
C LEU A 42 2.66 7.48 -5.29
N TYR A 43 3.46 6.84 -4.43
CA TYR A 43 4.91 6.92 -4.42
C TYR A 43 5.53 5.52 -4.39
N GLU A 44 6.55 5.27 -5.21
CA GLU A 44 7.35 4.05 -5.16
C GLU A 44 8.72 4.35 -4.52
N TYR A 45 8.99 3.73 -3.36
CA TYR A 45 10.29 3.78 -2.70
C TYR A 45 11.33 3.00 -3.50
N LYS A 46 12.40 3.69 -3.94
CA LYS A 46 13.34 3.17 -4.97
C LYS A 46 14.61 2.54 -4.42
N THR A 47 14.99 2.89 -3.19
CA THR A 47 16.32 2.59 -2.66
C THR A 47 16.46 1.11 -2.28
N ARG A 48 15.54 0.58 -1.49
CA ARG A 48 15.56 -0.81 -0.99
C ARG A 48 14.13 -1.40 -1.01
N ILE A 49 13.98 -2.64 -0.53
CA ILE A 49 12.66 -3.23 -0.30
C ILE A 49 12.05 -2.56 0.93
N LEU A 50 10.88 -1.96 0.77
CA LEU A 50 10.13 -1.36 1.87
C LEU A 50 9.32 -2.44 2.59
N HIS A 51 9.60 -2.68 3.86
CA HIS A 51 8.87 -3.62 4.71
C HIS A 51 8.14 -2.94 5.89
N GLY A 52 8.13 -1.61 5.94
CA GLY A 52 7.43 -0.82 6.96
C GLY A 52 5.91 -0.95 6.85
N LYS A 53 5.23 -1.07 7.97
CA LYS A 53 3.78 -0.98 8.10
C LYS A 53 3.48 0.18 9.00
N LEU A 54 3.16 1.30 8.39
CA LEU A 54 2.96 2.59 9.02
C LEU A 54 1.73 3.26 8.41
N ALA A 55 0.88 3.82 9.23
CA ALA A 55 -0.14 4.76 8.81
C ALA A 55 -0.13 5.98 9.73
N ILE A 56 -0.28 7.17 9.15
CA ILE A 56 -0.32 8.45 9.87
C ILE A 56 -1.62 9.12 9.49
N CYS A 57 -2.32 9.68 10.47
CA CYS A 57 -3.53 10.45 10.27
C CYS A 57 -3.34 11.85 10.84
N ASP A 58 -3.38 12.82 9.94
CA ASP A 58 -3.16 14.24 10.24
C ASP A 58 -1.83 14.46 10.98
N ASP A 59 -1.81 15.28 12.01
CA ASP A 59 -0.64 15.56 12.85
C ASP A 59 -0.75 15.02 14.29
N ASP A 60 -1.75 14.15 14.55
CA ASP A 60 -2.12 13.74 15.91
C ASP A 60 -1.91 12.24 16.19
N TRP A 61 -2.04 11.39 15.17
CA TRP A 61 -2.05 9.94 15.36
C TRP A 61 -1.25 9.18 14.31
N PHE A 62 -0.60 8.11 14.74
CA PHE A 62 -0.03 7.13 13.84
C PHE A 62 -0.06 5.71 14.42
N THR A 63 -0.02 4.72 13.54
CA THR A 63 0.17 3.31 13.89
C THR A 63 1.38 2.73 13.20
N ILE A 64 2.13 1.90 13.91
CA ILE A 64 3.29 1.18 13.39
C ILE A 64 3.29 -0.26 13.91
N GLY A 65 3.59 -1.23 13.06
CA GLY A 65 3.61 -2.62 13.49
C GLY A 65 3.84 -3.63 12.38
N SER A 66 3.30 -4.82 12.56
CA SER A 66 3.45 -5.93 11.62
C SER A 66 2.28 -6.07 10.63
N TYR A 67 1.13 -5.42 10.90
CA TYR A 67 -0.11 -5.59 10.15
C TYR A 67 -0.01 -5.09 8.70
N ASN A 68 -0.19 -5.98 7.75
CA ASN A 68 -0.38 -5.62 6.34
C ASN A 68 -1.86 -5.41 6.02
N ILE A 69 -2.17 -4.48 5.13
CA ILE A 69 -3.54 -4.26 4.65
C ILE A 69 -3.91 -5.39 3.67
N ASN A 70 -4.06 -6.60 4.19
CA ASN A 70 -4.48 -7.77 3.42
C ASN A 70 -5.26 -8.77 4.29
N ASN A 71 -5.92 -9.74 3.64
CA ASN A 71 -6.76 -10.72 4.33
C ASN A 71 -5.97 -11.71 5.21
N ILE A 72 -4.69 -11.96 4.92
CA ILE A 72 -3.86 -12.86 5.73
C ILE A 72 -3.61 -12.23 7.09
N SER A 73 -3.16 -10.99 7.13
CA SER A 73 -2.97 -10.26 8.40
C SER A 73 -4.29 -10.10 9.14
N THR A 74 -5.42 -9.91 8.43
CA THR A 74 -6.73 -9.74 9.07
C THR A 74 -7.29 -11.02 9.70
N TYR A 75 -7.06 -12.19 9.09
CA TYR A 75 -7.80 -13.41 9.47
C TYR A 75 -6.92 -14.62 9.81
N ALA A 76 -5.64 -14.61 9.43
CA ALA A 76 -4.79 -15.79 9.50
C ALA A 76 -3.43 -15.57 10.19
N ALA A 77 -3.08 -14.34 10.52
CA ALA A 77 -1.84 -14.00 11.21
C ALA A 77 -2.11 -13.33 12.56
N LEU A 78 -1.25 -13.60 13.53
CA LEU A 78 -1.18 -12.80 14.75
C LEU A 78 -0.33 -11.55 14.45
N GLU A 79 -0.94 -10.40 14.56
CA GLU A 79 -0.28 -9.12 14.25
C GLU A 79 -0.25 -8.23 15.50
N LEU A 80 0.79 -7.45 15.60
CA LEU A 80 0.94 -6.46 16.67
C LEU A 80 1.18 -5.08 16.08
N ASN A 81 0.32 -4.14 16.46
CA ASN A 81 0.49 -2.73 16.13
C ASN A 81 0.49 -1.88 17.38
N LEU A 82 1.28 -0.83 17.36
CA LEU A 82 1.26 0.24 18.34
C LEU A 82 0.53 1.45 17.75
N ASP A 83 -0.54 1.86 18.41
CA ASP A 83 -1.28 3.07 18.10
C ASP A 83 -0.82 4.19 19.03
N ILE A 84 -0.32 5.27 18.46
CA ILE A 84 0.26 6.38 19.21
C ILE A 84 -0.52 7.65 18.87
N LYS A 85 -1.11 8.24 19.91
CA LYS A 85 -1.76 9.54 19.84
C LYS A 85 -0.88 10.57 20.55
N ASN A 86 -0.06 11.27 19.79
CA ASN A 86 0.86 12.28 20.29
C ASN A 86 1.26 13.24 19.18
N LYS A 87 0.81 14.46 19.23
CA LYS A 87 1.02 15.47 18.20
C LYS A 87 2.50 15.71 17.88
N ASN A 88 3.35 15.89 18.89
CA ASN A 88 4.77 16.19 18.68
C ASN A 88 5.47 15.02 17.97
N LYS A 89 5.23 13.79 18.42
CA LYS A 89 5.80 12.58 17.80
C LYS A 89 5.26 12.34 16.41
N THR A 90 3.99 12.64 16.17
CA THR A 90 3.38 12.51 14.84
C THR A 90 3.99 13.50 13.85
N ILE A 91 4.21 14.76 14.28
CA ILE A 91 4.87 15.78 13.44
C ILE A 91 6.31 15.37 13.11
N GLU A 92 7.10 14.90 14.10
CA GLU A 92 8.46 14.41 13.90
C GLU A 92 8.47 13.27 12.84
N LEU A 93 7.56 12.30 13.00
CA LEU A 93 7.43 11.19 12.05
C LEU A 93 6.99 11.64 10.66
N LEU A 94 6.05 12.60 10.56
CA LEU A 94 5.63 13.18 9.29
C LEU A 94 6.78 13.87 8.55
N GLN A 95 7.64 14.60 9.26
CA GLN A 95 8.82 15.23 8.67
C GLN A 95 9.75 14.16 8.09
N PHE A 96 10.05 13.10 8.85
CA PHE A 96 10.87 11.97 8.40
C PHE A 96 10.27 11.27 7.17
N VAL A 97 8.96 10.99 7.18
CA VAL A 97 8.28 10.35 6.03
C VAL A 97 8.25 11.25 4.81
N ASN A 98 8.07 12.57 4.98
CA ASN A 98 8.13 13.52 3.86
C ASN A 98 9.56 13.62 3.28
N GLU A 99 10.60 13.52 4.09
CA GLU A 99 11.97 13.43 3.61
C GLU A 99 12.18 12.18 2.76
N ILE A 100 11.74 11.00 3.22
CA ILE A 100 11.75 9.75 2.43
C ILE A 100 11.02 9.93 1.10
N ILE A 101 9.85 10.57 1.12
CA ILE A 101 9.08 10.81 -0.11
C ILE A 101 9.87 11.65 -1.09
N ASN A 102 10.52 12.72 -0.63
CA ASN A 102 11.22 13.68 -1.48
C ASN A 102 12.55 13.12 -2.02
N VAL A 103 13.29 12.35 -1.22
CA VAL A 103 14.63 11.88 -1.57
C VAL A 103 14.60 10.48 -2.20
N ASP A 104 13.85 9.57 -1.58
CA ASP A 104 13.93 8.13 -1.88
C ASP A 104 12.76 7.59 -2.70
N CYS A 105 11.75 8.39 -2.99
CA CYS A 105 10.59 7.93 -3.74
C CYS A 105 10.52 8.49 -5.16
N ILE A 106 9.81 7.76 -6.01
CA ILE A 106 9.37 8.21 -7.33
C ILE A 106 7.86 8.43 -7.24
N LYS A 107 7.40 9.66 -7.55
CA LYS A 107 5.96 9.92 -7.65
C LYS A 107 5.39 9.22 -8.89
N VAL A 108 4.43 8.35 -8.68
CA VAL A 108 3.76 7.64 -9.77
C VAL A 108 2.60 8.50 -10.28
N THR A 109 2.81 9.13 -11.42
CA THR A 109 1.77 9.91 -12.11
C THR A 109 0.99 9.03 -13.10
N LYS A 110 -0.18 9.49 -13.55
CA LYS A 110 -0.95 8.83 -14.63
C LYS A 110 -0.11 8.65 -15.88
N GLU A 111 0.70 9.65 -16.22
CA GLU A 111 1.58 9.61 -17.39
C GLU A 111 2.70 8.59 -17.22
N TYR A 112 3.41 8.61 -16.08
CA TYR A 112 4.45 7.63 -15.75
C TYR A 112 3.90 6.20 -15.80
N HIS A 113 2.75 5.98 -15.19
CA HIS A 113 2.10 4.67 -15.19
C HIS A 113 1.68 4.24 -16.61
N ARG A 114 1.13 5.14 -17.42
CA ARG A 114 0.74 4.88 -18.81
C ARG A 114 1.92 4.46 -19.68
N LYS A 115 3.08 5.10 -19.56
CA LYS A 115 4.30 4.72 -20.29
C LYS A 115 4.77 3.29 -19.98
N SER A 116 4.46 2.78 -18.79
CA SER A 116 4.80 1.41 -18.40
C SER A 116 3.79 0.35 -18.87
N LYS A 117 2.69 0.75 -19.54
CA LYS A 117 1.63 -0.15 -20.00
C LYS A 117 1.95 -0.68 -21.40
N ASN A 118 1.94 -2.00 -21.53
CA ASN A 118 1.65 -2.69 -22.78
C ASN A 118 0.61 -3.79 -22.50
N ILE A 119 0.00 -4.33 -23.52
CA ILE A 119 -1.10 -5.32 -23.39
C ILE A 119 -0.63 -6.53 -22.59
N ILE A 120 0.55 -7.05 -22.87
CA ILE A 120 1.10 -8.24 -22.20
C ILE A 120 1.33 -7.96 -20.71
N LYS A 121 1.94 -6.81 -20.37
CA LYS A 121 2.17 -6.41 -18.96
C LYS A 121 0.85 -6.20 -18.21
N GLN A 122 -0.15 -5.63 -18.86
CA GLN A 122 -1.46 -5.41 -18.25
C GLN A 122 -2.18 -6.73 -17.99
N PHE A 123 -2.13 -7.66 -18.94
CA PHE A 123 -2.66 -9.01 -18.75
C PHE A 123 -1.95 -9.74 -17.60
N SER A 124 -0.62 -9.70 -17.55
CA SER A 124 0.16 -10.29 -16.47
C SER A 124 -0.16 -9.68 -15.09
N ARG A 125 -0.35 -8.36 -15.01
CA ARG A 125 -0.76 -7.65 -13.78
C ARG A 125 -2.15 -8.11 -13.33
N TRP A 126 -3.10 -8.17 -14.26
CA TRP A 126 -4.45 -8.64 -14.00
C TRP A 126 -4.46 -10.09 -13.52
N LEU A 127 -3.74 -10.98 -14.21
CA LEU A 127 -3.64 -12.40 -13.85
C LEU A 127 -3.03 -12.58 -12.46
N SER A 128 -1.94 -11.84 -12.16
CA SER A 128 -1.30 -11.85 -10.85
C SER A 128 -2.26 -11.37 -9.76
N TYR A 129 -3.03 -10.32 -10.03
CA TYR A 129 -4.04 -9.80 -9.09
C TYR A 129 -5.14 -10.83 -8.83
N GLN A 130 -5.70 -11.47 -9.87
CA GLN A 130 -6.73 -12.49 -9.70
C GLN A 130 -6.20 -13.71 -8.94
N PHE A 131 -4.97 -14.15 -9.25
CA PHE A 131 -4.34 -15.26 -8.56
C PHE A 131 -4.19 -14.97 -7.05
N ILE A 132 -3.59 -13.84 -6.68
CA ILE A 132 -3.43 -13.46 -5.27
C ILE A 132 -4.79 -13.32 -4.58
N ARG A 133 -5.78 -12.74 -5.25
CA ARG A 133 -7.13 -12.61 -4.71
C ARG A 133 -7.78 -13.95 -4.42
N ILE A 134 -7.61 -14.95 -5.31
CA ILE A 134 -8.12 -16.31 -5.11
C ILE A 134 -7.40 -16.97 -3.95
N VAL A 135 -6.07 -16.93 -3.92
CA VAL A 135 -5.26 -17.47 -2.83
C VAL A 135 -5.71 -16.89 -1.49
N PHE A 136 -5.82 -15.58 -1.37
CA PHE A 136 -6.27 -14.93 -0.12
C PHE A 136 -7.70 -15.33 0.25
N LYS A 137 -8.61 -15.49 -0.72
CA LYS A 137 -9.97 -15.94 -0.46
C LYS A 137 -10.01 -17.38 0.08
N LEU A 138 -9.23 -18.28 -0.50
CA LEU A 138 -9.13 -19.68 -0.04
C LEU A 138 -8.54 -19.76 1.38
N PHE A 139 -7.45 -19.05 1.64
CA PHE A 139 -6.88 -18.96 2.99
C PHE A 139 -7.88 -18.39 4.00
N THR A 140 -8.52 -17.28 3.68
CA THR A 140 -9.53 -16.68 4.57
C THR A 140 -10.69 -17.62 4.84
N PHE A 141 -11.18 -18.36 3.83
CA PHE A 141 -12.24 -19.32 4.00
C PHE A 141 -11.84 -20.48 4.93
N TYR A 142 -10.62 -21.00 4.75
CA TYR A 142 -10.09 -22.08 5.58
C TYR A 142 -9.97 -21.67 7.05
N PHE A 143 -9.42 -20.49 7.33
CA PHE A 143 -9.24 -20.01 8.70
C PHE A 143 -10.56 -19.58 9.37
N LYS A 144 -11.50 -18.96 8.64
CA LYS A 144 -12.84 -18.64 9.18
C LYS A 144 -13.66 -19.88 9.56
N ARG A 145 -13.38 -21.03 8.97
CA ARG A 145 -14.11 -22.28 9.29
C ARG A 145 -13.56 -22.99 10.52
N LYS A 146 -12.37 -22.62 11.00
CA LYS A 146 -11.73 -23.21 12.18
C LYS A 146 -11.97 -22.43 13.48
N ASN A 147 -12.46 -21.21 13.39
CA ASN A 147 -12.91 -20.36 14.50
C ASN A 147 -14.44 -20.26 14.47
#